data_0974e24890d3bf46f2405dbad1dab4f6
#
_entry.id   0974e24890d3bf46f2405dbad1dab4f6
#
_cell.length_a   1.000
_cell.length_b   1.000
_cell.length_c   1.000
_cell.angle_alpha   90.00
_cell.angle_beta   90.00
_cell.angle_gamma   90.00
#
_symmetry.space_group_name_H-M   'P 1'
#
loop_
_entity.id
_entity.type
_entity.pdbx_description
1 polymer ?
#
loop_
_entity_poly.entity_id
_entity_poly.type
_entity_poly.pdbx_seq_one_letter_code
_entity_poly.pdbx_strand_id
1 'polypeptide(L)'
;MCLIVFAWKLIPQCPLVMAANRDEFFSRPAQSADWWSDQPNVFAGRDLEGGGTWLGVNRQGRFAALTNIRNGYEPSREKRSRGELVANFLSQDISAQIYLEQVRANGEHYNGFNLILGDEQAMYWVSNGNESDWQAIEPGIYGLSNGALDTPWPKVVRAKAQFASLLCQGAPDDAYFEMLSDTTRAADSRLPDTGVSLELERMLSPICIESEHYGTRASSIVRVHAGGKAELNERVIR
;
A
#
# COMPACT_ATOMS: atom_id res chain seq x y z
N MET A 1 -8.40 4.89 -0.26
CA MET A 1 -8.19 3.52 0.28
C MET A 1 -7.21 2.81 -0.62
N CYS A 2 -6.66 1.65 -0.25
CA CYS A 2 -5.67 0.95 -1.09
C CYS A 2 -5.78 -0.56 -0.87
N LEU A 3 -5.26 -1.33 -1.82
CA LEU A 3 -5.00 -2.75 -1.69
C LEU A 3 -3.53 -2.99 -2.00
N ILE A 4 -2.85 -3.75 -1.17
CA ILE A 4 -1.46 -4.17 -1.35
C ILE A 4 -1.42 -5.68 -1.16
N VAL A 5 -0.78 -6.40 -2.09
CA VAL A 5 -0.41 -7.81 -1.93
C VAL A 5 1.07 -7.96 -2.21
N PHE A 6 1.77 -8.75 -1.43
CA PHE A 6 3.21 -8.87 -1.58
C PHE A 6 3.74 -10.24 -1.16
N ALA A 7 4.85 -10.62 -1.76
CA ALA A 7 5.69 -11.74 -1.36
C ALA A 7 6.98 -11.19 -0.75
N TRP A 8 7.31 -11.68 0.44
CA TRP A 8 8.52 -11.32 1.15
C TRP A 8 9.45 -12.52 1.29
N LYS A 9 10.71 -12.39 0.83
CA LYS A 9 11.80 -13.39 0.91
C LYS A 9 11.44 -14.80 0.40
N LEU A 10 10.54 -14.92 -0.58
CA LEU A 10 10.20 -16.18 -1.24
C LEU A 10 11.02 -16.41 -2.51
N ILE A 11 11.57 -15.36 -3.10
CA ILE A 11 12.40 -15.42 -4.31
C ILE A 11 13.80 -14.90 -3.94
N PRO A 12 14.85 -15.74 -3.96
CA PRO A 12 16.19 -15.33 -3.50
C PRO A 12 16.76 -14.10 -4.21
N GLN A 13 16.49 -13.94 -5.51
CA GLN A 13 17.01 -12.82 -6.31
C GLN A 13 16.13 -11.57 -6.24
N CYS A 14 14.94 -11.69 -5.67
CA CYS A 14 13.97 -10.58 -5.55
C CYS A 14 13.23 -10.70 -4.20
N PRO A 15 13.85 -10.28 -3.09
CA PRO A 15 13.27 -10.37 -1.75
C PRO A 15 11.86 -9.78 -1.62
N LEU A 16 11.55 -8.72 -2.37
CA LEU A 16 10.19 -8.17 -2.41
C LEU A 16 9.63 -8.17 -3.83
N VAL A 17 8.45 -8.75 -3.97
CA VAL A 17 7.52 -8.50 -5.09
C VAL A 17 6.22 -8.00 -4.48
N MET A 18 5.76 -6.82 -4.89
CA MET A 18 4.53 -6.20 -4.38
C MET A 18 3.68 -5.71 -5.55
N ALA A 19 2.37 -5.92 -5.46
CA ALA A 19 1.38 -5.39 -6.39
C ALA A 19 0.32 -4.61 -5.60
N ALA A 20 -0.03 -3.41 -6.04
CA ALA A 20 -0.86 -2.52 -5.24
C ALA A 20 -1.76 -1.61 -6.10
N ASN A 21 -2.96 -1.31 -5.58
CA ASN A 21 -3.90 -0.33 -6.12
C ASN A 21 -4.06 0.86 -5.18
N ARG A 22 -3.99 2.07 -5.73
CA ARG A 22 -4.37 3.31 -5.05
C ARG A 22 -5.81 3.66 -5.38
N ASP A 23 -6.69 3.60 -4.37
CA ASP A 23 -8.07 4.02 -4.49
C ASP A 23 -8.26 5.39 -3.84
N GLU A 24 -8.78 6.37 -4.60
CA GLU A 24 -8.91 7.75 -4.15
C GLU A 24 -10.02 8.49 -4.93
N PHE A 25 -10.49 9.62 -4.41
CA PHE A 25 -11.37 10.52 -5.13
C PHE A 25 -10.68 11.06 -6.39
N PHE A 26 -11.41 11.06 -7.51
CA PHE A 26 -10.85 11.53 -8.78
C PHE A 26 -10.55 13.03 -8.79
N SER A 27 -11.24 13.81 -7.95
CA SER A 27 -10.98 15.24 -7.75
C SER A 27 -9.68 15.54 -7.00
N ARG A 28 -9.08 14.56 -6.28
CA ARG A 28 -7.84 14.78 -5.52
C ARG A 28 -6.64 14.87 -6.48
N PRO A 29 -5.94 16.00 -6.57
CA PRO A 29 -4.84 16.16 -7.51
C PRO A 29 -3.64 15.29 -7.11
N ALA A 30 -3.04 14.59 -8.09
CA ALA A 30 -1.88 13.74 -7.90
C ALA A 30 -1.00 13.73 -9.14
N GLN A 31 0.29 13.50 -8.97
CA GLN A 31 1.26 13.23 -10.03
C GLN A 31 1.57 11.73 -10.08
N SER A 32 1.83 11.24 -11.29
CA SER A 32 2.34 9.88 -11.52
C SER A 32 3.73 9.70 -10.90
N ALA A 33 4.14 8.45 -10.73
CA ALA A 33 5.45 8.12 -10.18
C ALA A 33 6.58 8.67 -11.06
N ASP A 34 7.44 9.46 -10.43
CA ASP A 34 8.65 10.02 -11.00
C ASP A 34 9.66 10.34 -9.87
N TRP A 35 10.89 10.67 -10.24
CA TRP A 35 11.88 11.20 -9.31
C TRP A 35 11.47 12.60 -8.84
N TRP A 36 11.39 12.77 -7.51
CA TRP A 36 10.98 14.06 -6.97
C TRP A 36 12.08 15.11 -7.10
N SER A 37 11.75 16.28 -7.63
CA SER A 37 12.71 17.37 -7.82
C SER A 37 13.26 17.94 -6.51
N ASP A 38 12.45 17.96 -5.46
CA ASP A 38 12.81 18.44 -4.11
C ASP A 38 13.39 17.33 -3.22
N GLN A 39 13.24 16.05 -3.60
CA GLN A 39 13.75 14.87 -2.91
C GLN A 39 14.31 13.87 -3.95
N PRO A 40 15.46 14.15 -4.58
CA PRO A 40 15.94 13.46 -5.79
C PRO A 40 16.29 11.97 -5.57
N ASN A 41 16.26 11.50 -4.34
CA ASN A 41 16.41 10.09 -4.00
C ASN A 41 15.08 9.32 -3.99
N VAL A 42 13.93 10.00 -3.98
CA VAL A 42 12.60 9.40 -3.88
C VAL A 42 12.00 9.24 -5.26
N PHE A 43 11.54 8.02 -5.59
CA PHE A 43 10.74 7.70 -6.77
C PHE A 43 9.36 7.24 -6.33
N ALA A 44 8.35 8.07 -6.59
CA ALA A 44 6.98 7.84 -6.15
C ALA A 44 6.00 8.74 -6.89
N GLY A 45 4.72 8.35 -6.96
CA GLY A 45 3.64 9.29 -7.23
C GLY A 45 3.54 10.35 -6.13
N ARG A 46 2.93 11.49 -6.40
CA ARG A 46 2.81 12.56 -5.42
C ARG A 46 1.36 13.02 -5.25
N ASP A 47 0.91 13.05 -4.02
CA ASP A 47 -0.32 13.68 -3.63
C ASP A 47 -0.10 15.19 -3.55
N LEU A 48 -0.71 15.96 -4.46
CA LEU A 48 -0.46 17.42 -4.54
C LEU A 48 -1.20 18.22 -3.48
N GLU A 49 -2.18 17.62 -2.79
CA GLU A 49 -2.88 18.24 -1.68
C GLU A 49 -2.13 18.02 -0.36
N GLY A 50 -1.71 16.77 -0.11
CA GLY A 50 -1.01 16.38 1.12
C GLY A 50 0.51 16.48 1.05
N GLY A 51 1.11 16.69 -0.13
CA GLY A 51 2.54 16.83 -0.36
C GLY A 51 3.36 15.53 -0.27
N GLY A 52 2.77 14.45 0.25
CA GLY A 52 3.41 13.14 0.43
C GLY A 52 3.05 12.12 -0.64
N THR A 53 3.24 10.83 -0.30
CA THR A 53 2.91 9.72 -1.18
C THR A 53 2.31 8.54 -0.41
N TRP A 54 1.71 7.59 -1.11
CA TRP A 54 1.13 6.37 -0.53
C TRP A 54 2.03 5.13 -0.72
N LEU A 55 2.91 5.16 -1.72
CA LEU A 55 3.84 4.09 -2.08
C LEU A 55 5.00 4.69 -2.85
N GLY A 56 6.21 4.22 -2.56
CA GLY A 56 7.41 4.65 -3.25
C GLY A 56 8.63 3.82 -2.91
N VAL A 57 9.69 4.08 -3.65
CA VAL A 57 11.04 3.52 -3.46
C VAL A 57 12.07 4.63 -3.47
N ASN A 58 13.30 4.31 -3.03
CA ASN A 58 14.40 5.26 -3.14
C ASN A 58 15.67 4.63 -3.77
N ARG A 59 16.66 5.46 -4.04
CA ARG A 59 17.93 5.04 -4.67
C ARG A 59 18.77 4.10 -3.79
N GLN A 60 18.51 4.08 -2.48
CA GLN A 60 19.17 3.18 -1.53
C GLN A 60 18.48 1.82 -1.39
N GLY A 61 17.48 1.52 -2.25
CA GLY A 61 16.75 0.25 -2.21
C GLY A 61 15.68 0.15 -1.14
N ARG A 62 15.34 1.28 -0.48
CA ARG A 62 14.25 1.32 0.51
C ARG A 62 12.91 1.43 -0.19
N PHE A 63 11.90 0.89 0.44
CA PHE A 63 10.50 0.98 0.00
C PHE A 63 9.59 1.29 1.19
N ALA A 64 8.50 1.96 0.92
CA ALA A 64 7.42 2.12 1.87
C ALA A 64 6.07 2.24 1.18
N ALA A 65 5.03 1.75 1.85
CA ALA A 65 3.65 1.83 1.39
C ALA A 65 2.69 1.96 2.56
N LEU A 66 1.58 2.65 2.36
CA LEU A 66 0.57 2.81 3.39
C LEU A 66 -0.85 2.53 2.88
N THR A 67 -1.72 2.09 3.79
CA THR A 67 -3.17 2.08 3.60
C THR A 67 -3.86 2.83 4.74
N ASN A 68 -5.03 3.36 4.45
CA ASN A 68 -5.91 3.92 5.49
C ASN A 68 -6.61 2.80 6.24
N ILE A 69 -6.95 3.01 7.50
CA ILE A 69 -7.86 2.13 8.24
C ILE A 69 -9.29 2.58 7.99
N ARG A 70 -10.18 1.60 7.73
CA ARG A 70 -11.62 1.80 7.57
C ARG A 70 -12.34 1.25 8.80
N ASN A 71 -12.98 2.15 9.56
CA ASN A 71 -13.66 1.84 10.81
C ASN A 71 -14.97 2.63 10.98
N GLY A 72 -15.55 3.11 9.88
CA GLY A 72 -16.81 3.87 9.88
C GLY A 72 -16.70 5.32 10.36
N TYR A 73 -15.56 5.75 10.91
CA TYR A 73 -15.37 7.14 11.33
C TYR A 73 -14.88 8.02 10.18
N GLU A 74 -15.40 9.24 10.10
CA GLU A 74 -14.88 10.25 9.19
C GLU A 74 -13.46 10.67 9.63
N PRO A 75 -12.50 10.75 8.67
CA PRO A 75 -11.15 11.21 9.00
C PRO A 75 -11.17 12.67 9.45
N SER A 76 -10.52 12.97 10.56
CA SER A 76 -10.34 14.34 11.03
C SER A 76 -9.45 15.12 10.06
N ARG A 77 -9.88 16.35 9.71
CA ARG A 77 -9.11 17.27 8.86
C ARG A 77 -7.98 17.98 9.61
N GLU A 78 -8.01 17.96 10.93
CA GLU A 78 -6.98 18.57 11.78
C GLU A 78 -5.70 17.71 11.89
N LYS A 79 -5.79 16.42 11.54
CA LYS A 79 -4.67 15.50 11.60
C LYS A 79 -3.76 15.64 10.38
N ARG A 80 -2.48 15.32 10.61
CA ARG A 80 -1.42 15.34 9.60
C ARG A 80 -1.71 14.37 8.45
N SER A 81 -1.16 14.65 7.28
CA SER A 81 -1.26 13.77 6.12
C SER A 81 -0.47 12.47 6.35
N ARG A 82 -1.14 11.32 6.25
CA ARG A 82 -0.48 10.01 6.36
C ARG A 82 0.58 9.78 5.30
N GLY A 83 0.44 10.43 4.12
CA GLY A 83 1.39 10.32 3.02
C GLY A 83 2.80 10.81 3.36
N GLU A 84 2.96 11.68 4.37
CA GLU A 84 4.26 12.11 4.84
C GLU A 84 5.05 10.98 5.52
N LEU A 85 4.38 9.96 6.09
CA LEU A 85 5.03 8.81 6.70
C LEU A 85 5.85 8.02 5.67
N VAL A 86 5.33 7.85 4.47
CA VAL A 86 6.07 7.20 3.39
C VAL A 86 7.18 8.11 2.88
N ALA A 87 6.86 9.37 2.58
CA ALA A 87 7.82 10.34 2.05
C ALA A 87 9.02 10.55 2.99
N ASN A 88 8.76 10.71 4.30
CA ASN A 88 9.81 10.91 5.30
C ASN A 88 10.73 9.68 5.44
N PHE A 89 10.17 8.46 5.41
CA PHE A 89 11.01 7.25 5.46
C PHE A 89 11.93 7.15 4.25
N LEU A 90 11.43 7.46 3.06
CA LEU A 90 12.21 7.35 1.83
C LEU A 90 13.26 8.45 1.66
N SER A 91 13.05 9.62 2.26
CA SER A 91 13.95 10.77 2.14
C SER A 91 15.02 10.85 3.23
N GLN A 92 14.80 10.24 4.40
CA GLN A 92 15.72 10.29 5.54
C GLN A 92 16.70 9.11 5.50
N ASP A 93 17.93 9.36 5.98
CA ASP A 93 18.97 8.34 6.14
C ASP A 93 19.04 7.86 7.60
N ILE A 94 17.93 7.20 8.06
CA ILE A 94 17.85 6.58 9.39
C ILE A 94 17.42 5.13 9.26
N SER A 95 17.73 4.29 10.25
CA SER A 95 17.32 2.90 10.22
C SER A 95 15.79 2.76 10.29
N ALA A 96 15.26 1.66 9.73
CA ALA A 96 13.83 1.37 9.80
C ALA A 96 13.32 1.33 11.24
N GLN A 97 14.08 0.74 12.18
CA GLN A 97 13.70 0.62 13.59
C GLN A 97 13.61 2.00 14.27
N ILE A 98 14.60 2.89 14.05
CA ILE A 98 14.54 4.26 14.58
C ILE A 98 13.31 4.99 14.03
N TYR A 99 13.04 4.83 12.72
CA TYR A 99 11.87 5.45 12.12
C TYR A 99 10.56 4.91 12.69
N LEU A 100 10.45 3.59 12.93
CA LEU A 100 9.27 2.96 13.52
C LEU A 100 9.00 3.48 14.94
N GLU A 101 10.04 3.70 15.77
CA GLU A 101 9.87 4.32 17.09
C GLU A 101 9.33 5.76 16.98
N GLN A 102 9.77 6.53 16.00
CA GLN A 102 9.22 7.87 15.73
C GLN A 102 7.75 7.80 15.29
N VAL A 103 7.40 6.85 14.41
CA VAL A 103 6.02 6.64 13.96
C VAL A 103 5.12 6.24 15.12
N ARG A 104 5.59 5.34 15.99
CA ARG A 104 4.86 4.90 17.19
C ARG A 104 4.62 6.06 18.14
N ALA A 105 5.64 6.86 18.43
CA ALA A 105 5.55 8.00 19.35
C ALA A 105 4.63 9.11 18.83
N ASN A 106 4.41 9.20 17.52
CA ASN A 106 3.63 10.26 16.87
C ASN A 106 2.33 9.75 16.20
N GLY A 107 1.98 8.48 16.37
CA GLY A 107 0.86 7.85 15.68
C GLY A 107 -0.50 8.51 15.91
N GLU A 108 -0.68 9.14 17.07
CA GLU A 108 -1.91 9.87 17.43
C GLU A 108 -2.15 11.13 16.59
N HIS A 109 -1.11 11.69 15.97
CA HIS A 109 -1.23 12.87 15.11
C HIS A 109 -1.80 12.56 13.72
N TYR A 110 -2.01 11.29 13.40
CA TYR A 110 -2.54 10.82 12.12
C TYR A 110 -3.91 10.16 12.27
N ASN A 111 -4.71 10.23 11.22
CA ASN A 111 -5.86 9.34 11.09
C ASN A 111 -5.38 7.88 10.94
N GLY A 112 -6.28 6.91 11.14
CA GLY A 112 -5.96 5.48 11.11
C GLY A 112 -5.18 5.09 9.86
N PHE A 113 -4.03 4.42 10.05
CA PHE A 113 -3.15 3.94 8.97
C PHE A 113 -2.53 2.58 9.28
N ASN A 114 -2.17 1.89 8.21
CA ASN A 114 -1.17 0.84 8.20
C ASN A 114 0.02 1.32 7.38
N LEU A 115 1.22 1.09 7.84
CA LEU A 115 2.46 1.42 7.15
C LEU A 115 3.32 0.14 7.03
N ILE A 116 3.76 -0.15 5.81
CA ILE A 116 4.78 -1.15 5.51
C ILE A 116 6.02 -0.38 5.07
N LEU A 117 7.18 -0.76 5.59
CA LEU A 117 8.46 -0.16 5.19
C LEU A 117 9.62 -1.15 5.35
N GLY A 118 10.69 -0.91 4.61
CA GLY A 118 11.88 -1.75 4.70
C GLY A 118 12.87 -1.53 3.56
N ASP A 119 13.75 -2.51 3.42
CA ASP A 119 14.77 -2.66 2.39
C ASP A 119 14.92 -4.15 2.01
N GLU A 120 15.96 -4.55 1.32
CA GLU A 120 16.21 -5.97 0.98
C GLU A 120 16.46 -6.88 2.19
N GLN A 121 16.87 -6.30 3.35
CA GLN A 121 17.26 -7.06 4.53
C GLN A 121 16.09 -7.28 5.49
N ALA A 122 15.23 -6.30 5.66
CA ALA A 122 14.16 -6.34 6.63
C ALA A 122 12.92 -5.57 6.17
N MET A 123 11.76 -6.10 6.53
CA MET A 123 10.46 -5.49 6.27
C MET A 123 9.65 -5.46 7.55
N TYR A 124 8.95 -4.36 7.77
CA TYR A 124 8.16 -4.13 8.96
C TYR A 124 6.77 -3.62 8.60
N TRP A 125 5.82 -3.94 9.46
CA TRP A 125 4.48 -3.38 9.46
C TRP A 125 4.20 -2.71 10.80
N VAL A 126 3.53 -1.55 10.76
CA VAL A 126 3.03 -0.82 11.92
C VAL A 126 1.65 -0.24 11.62
N SER A 127 0.80 -0.20 12.63
CA SER A 127 -0.55 0.38 12.55
C SER A 127 -0.85 1.19 13.81
N ASN A 128 -1.56 2.31 13.67
CA ASN A 128 -2.10 3.06 14.81
C ASN A 128 -3.58 2.73 15.11
N GLY A 129 -4.10 1.63 14.54
CA GLY A 129 -5.50 1.21 14.74
C GLY A 129 -5.77 0.62 16.11
N ASN A 130 -5.45 -0.65 16.32
CA ASN A 130 -5.78 -1.37 17.55
C ASN A 130 -4.57 -1.68 18.41
N GLU A 131 -3.40 -1.83 17.82
CA GLU A 131 -2.14 -2.09 18.53
C GLU A 131 -1.08 -1.19 17.91
N SER A 132 -0.51 -0.31 18.71
CA SER A 132 0.47 0.69 18.26
C SER A 132 1.89 0.14 18.14
N ASP A 133 2.07 -1.17 18.22
CA ASP A 133 3.38 -1.79 18.10
C ASP A 133 3.68 -2.21 16.65
N TRP A 134 4.95 -2.21 16.30
CA TRP A 134 5.41 -2.68 15.00
C TRP A 134 5.89 -4.13 15.08
N GLN A 135 5.77 -4.83 13.95
CA GLN A 135 6.27 -6.21 13.82
C GLN A 135 7.16 -6.38 12.59
N ALA A 136 8.19 -7.18 12.71
CA ALA A 136 8.97 -7.66 11.57
C ALA A 136 8.13 -8.66 10.76
N ILE A 137 8.20 -8.57 9.44
CA ILE A 137 7.48 -9.46 8.52
C ILE A 137 8.37 -10.66 8.22
N GLU A 138 7.87 -11.85 8.56
CA GLU A 138 8.50 -13.11 8.23
C GLU A 138 8.33 -13.46 6.73
N PRO A 139 9.15 -14.37 6.17
CA PRO A 139 8.97 -14.81 4.78
C PRO A 139 7.57 -15.35 4.52
N GLY A 140 6.89 -14.86 3.47
CA GLY A 140 5.51 -15.26 3.18
C GLY A 140 4.83 -14.43 2.10
N ILE A 141 3.55 -14.73 1.87
CA ILE A 141 2.65 -13.93 1.01
C ILE A 141 1.60 -13.29 1.89
N TYR A 142 1.47 -11.98 1.78
CA TYR A 142 0.61 -11.16 2.61
C TYR A 142 -0.31 -10.27 1.78
N GLY A 143 -1.41 -9.86 2.40
CA GLY A 143 -2.31 -8.88 1.83
C GLY A 143 -2.71 -7.82 2.86
N LEU A 144 -2.76 -6.59 2.43
CA LEU A 144 -3.13 -5.46 3.27
C LEU A 144 -4.13 -4.57 2.53
N SER A 145 -5.27 -4.32 3.16
CA SER A 145 -6.20 -3.32 2.68
C SER A 145 -6.50 -2.31 3.80
N ASN A 146 -7.73 -2.12 4.19
CA ASN A 146 -8.13 -1.09 5.14
C ASN A 146 -8.48 -1.66 6.52
N GLY A 147 -8.17 -2.93 6.78
CA GLY A 147 -8.10 -3.58 8.10
C GLY A 147 -6.65 -3.78 8.52
N ALA A 148 -6.39 -4.67 9.47
CA ALA A 148 -5.04 -5.09 9.84
C ALA A 148 -4.39 -5.95 8.73
N LEU A 149 -3.09 -6.19 8.87
CA LEU A 149 -2.36 -7.08 7.97
C LEU A 149 -3.04 -8.44 7.89
N ASP A 150 -3.21 -8.95 6.68
CA ASP A 150 -3.86 -10.25 6.38
C ASP A 150 -5.32 -10.40 6.85
N THR A 151 -6.00 -9.30 7.19
CA THR A 151 -7.44 -9.37 7.43
C THR A 151 -8.14 -9.97 6.19
N PRO A 152 -8.91 -11.09 6.34
CA PRO A 152 -9.37 -11.90 5.22
C PRO A 152 -10.59 -11.30 4.50
N TRP A 153 -10.50 -10.02 4.13
CA TRP A 153 -11.52 -9.41 3.29
C TRP A 153 -11.56 -10.06 1.91
N PRO A 154 -12.74 -10.15 1.24
CA PRO A 154 -12.89 -10.85 -0.03
C PRO A 154 -11.85 -10.46 -1.09
N LYS A 155 -11.57 -9.16 -1.25
CA LYS A 155 -10.56 -8.66 -2.20
C LYS A 155 -9.14 -9.07 -1.81
N VAL A 156 -8.83 -9.10 -0.51
CA VAL A 156 -7.50 -9.52 -0.01
C VAL A 156 -7.27 -11.00 -0.29
N VAL A 157 -8.25 -11.84 0.07
CA VAL A 157 -8.16 -13.29 -0.17
C VAL A 157 -8.03 -13.61 -1.65
N ARG A 158 -8.84 -12.95 -2.51
CA ARG A 158 -8.79 -13.15 -3.96
C ARG A 158 -7.46 -12.68 -4.54
N ALA A 159 -7.01 -11.46 -4.21
CA ALA A 159 -5.76 -10.92 -4.71
C ALA A 159 -4.56 -11.77 -4.28
N LYS A 160 -4.50 -12.24 -3.03
CA LYS A 160 -3.44 -13.15 -2.55
C LYS A 160 -3.39 -14.45 -3.36
N ALA A 161 -4.53 -15.07 -3.64
CA ALA A 161 -4.59 -16.32 -4.38
C ALA A 161 -4.09 -16.16 -5.83
N GLN A 162 -4.55 -15.11 -6.52
CA GLN A 162 -4.11 -14.80 -7.88
C GLN A 162 -2.63 -14.42 -7.91
N PHE A 163 -2.19 -13.55 -6.99
CA PHE A 163 -0.80 -13.14 -6.86
C PHE A 163 0.14 -14.32 -6.62
N ALA A 164 -0.20 -15.25 -5.71
CA ALA A 164 0.58 -16.45 -5.46
C ALA A 164 0.72 -17.32 -6.72
N SER A 165 -0.35 -17.48 -7.49
CA SER A 165 -0.32 -18.20 -8.76
C SER A 165 0.63 -17.55 -9.78
N LEU A 166 0.54 -16.23 -9.95
CA LEU A 166 1.42 -15.47 -10.85
C LEU A 166 2.88 -15.55 -10.40
N LEU A 167 3.14 -15.46 -9.10
CA LEU A 167 4.47 -15.57 -8.53
C LEU A 167 5.11 -16.93 -8.85
N CYS A 168 4.36 -18.03 -8.65
CA CYS A 168 4.83 -19.39 -8.94
C CYS A 168 5.12 -19.61 -10.44
N GLN A 169 4.41 -18.89 -11.32
CA GLN A 169 4.61 -18.97 -12.78
C GLN A 169 5.77 -18.08 -13.25
N GLY A 170 6.37 -17.25 -12.40
CA GLY A 170 7.34 -16.24 -12.82
C GLY A 170 6.75 -15.24 -13.82
N ALA A 171 5.46 -14.87 -13.60
CA ALA A 171 4.72 -14.05 -14.54
C ALA A 171 5.34 -12.65 -14.70
N PRO A 172 5.23 -12.03 -15.89
CA PRO A 172 5.66 -10.64 -16.12
C PRO A 172 4.73 -9.64 -15.43
N ASP A 173 5.17 -8.38 -15.30
CA ASP A 173 4.40 -7.32 -14.64
C ASP A 173 3.00 -7.12 -15.24
N ASP A 174 2.83 -7.33 -16.55
CA ASP A 174 1.53 -7.22 -17.23
C ASP A 174 0.46 -8.11 -16.61
N ALA A 175 0.81 -9.33 -16.21
CA ALA A 175 -0.12 -10.25 -15.56
C ALA A 175 -0.56 -9.77 -14.16
N TYR A 176 0.35 -9.12 -13.42
CA TYR A 176 -0.02 -8.51 -12.14
C TYR A 176 -0.91 -7.28 -12.33
N PHE A 177 -0.67 -6.48 -13.37
CA PHE A 177 -1.58 -5.37 -13.70
C PHE A 177 -2.96 -5.86 -14.14
N GLU A 178 -3.04 -6.98 -14.88
CA GLU A 178 -4.31 -7.62 -15.20
C GLU A 178 -5.04 -8.09 -13.93
N MET A 179 -4.35 -8.76 -13.01
CA MET A 179 -4.89 -9.12 -11.70
C MET A 179 -5.42 -7.90 -10.93
N LEU A 180 -4.68 -6.79 -10.95
CA LEU A 180 -5.07 -5.56 -10.26
C LEU A 180 -6.28 -4.85 -10.92
N SER A 181 -6.67 -5.21 -12.15
CA SER A 181 -7.84 -4.67 -12.85
C SER A 181 -9.15 -5.42 -12.57
N ASP A 182 -9.16 -6.45 -11.71
CA ASP A 182 -10.35 -7.25 -11.40
C ASP A 182 -11.42 -6.42 -10.67
N THR A 183 -12.53 -6.14 -11.35
CA THR A 183 -13.69 -5.37 -10.85
C THR A 183 -14.77 -6.25 -10.20
N THR A 184 -14.51 -7.55 -10.00
CA THR A 184 -15.50 -8.49 -9.46
C THR A 184 -15.86 -8.17 -8.02
N ARG A 185 -17.13 -7.85 -7.78
CA ARG A 185 -17.68 -7.59 -6.43
C ARG A 185 -17.82 -8.88 -5.62
N ALA A 186 -17.70 -8.77 -4.32
CA ALA A 186 -17.99 -9.86 -3.40
C ALA A 186 -19.50 -10.04 -3.19
N ALA A 187 -19.91 -11.27 -2.86
CA ALA A 187 -21.28 -11.52 -2.40
C ALA A 187 -21.51 -10.85 -1.03
N ASP A 188 -22.71 -10.35 -0.79
CA ASP A 188 -23.08 -9.63 0.44
C ASP A 188 -22.73 -10.40 1.71
N SER A 189 -22.97 -11.72 1.71
CA SER A 189 -22.67 -12.58 2.87
C SER A 189 -21.18 -12.69 3.23
N ARG A 190 -20.30 -12.17 2.39
CA ARG A 190 -18.85 -12.17 2.58
C ARG A 190 -18.28 -10.78 2.84
N LEU A 191 -19.11 -9.73 2.75
CA LEU A 191 -18.66 -8.36 2.99
C LEU A 191 -18.32 -8.17 4.48
N PRO A 192 -17.26 -7.39 4.80
CA PRO A 192 -17.00 -7.03 6.17
C PRO A 192 -18.06 -6.03 6.66
N ASP A 193 -18.24 -5.96 7.97
CA ASP A 193 -18.92 -4.85 8.63
C ASP A 193 -17.86 -3.90 9.20
N THR A 194 -17.64 -2.78 8.54
CA THR A 194 -16.64 -1.78 8.96
C THR A 194 -17.29 -0.47 9.42
N GLY A 195 -18.62 -0.49 9.69
CA GLY A 195 -19.36 0.67 10.13
C GLY A 195 -19.79 1.62 9.01
N VAL A 196 -19.61 1.22 7.73
CA VAL A 196 -20.14 1.96 6.58
C VAL A 196 -21.39 1.26 6.02
N SER A 197 -22.13 1.94 5.12
CA SER A 197 -23.33 1.33 4.52
C SER A 197 -22.99 0.10 3.69
N LEU A 198 -23.94 -0.86 3.60
CA LEU A 198 -23.80 -2.05 2.77
C LEU A 198 -23.51 -1.72 1.29
N GLU A 199 -24.10 -0.64 0.77
CA GLU A 199 -23.84 -0.17 -0.59
C GLU A 199 -22.38 0.24 -0.77
N LEU A 200 -21.82 0.93 0.21
CA LEU A 200 -20.41 1.33 0.22
C LEU A 200 -19.49 0.10 0.38
N GLU A 201 -19.84 -0.88 1.22
CA GLU A 201 -19.08 -2.13 1.30
C GLU A 201 -19.06 -2.87 -0.03
N ARG A 202 -20.21 -2.97 -0.75
CA ARG A 202 -20.28 -3.55 -2.09
C ARG A 202 -19.38 -2.82 -3.08
N MET A 203 -19.43 -1.48 -3.09
CA MET A 203 -18.62 -0.64 -3.99
C MET A 203 -17.12 -0.82 -3.72
N LEU A 204 -16.70 -0.98 -2.47
CA LEU A 204 -15.31 -1.10 -2.04
C LEU A 204 -14.76 -2.53 -2.06
N SER A 205 -15.59 -3.51 -2.41
CA SER A 205 -15.24 -4.94 -2.35
C SER A 205 -14.36 -5.47 -3.47
N PRO A 206 -14.29 -4.87 -4.69
CA PRO A 206 -13.41 -5.33 -5.75
C PRO A 206 -11.93 -5.03 -5.49
N ILE A 207 -11.04 -5.70 -6.24
CA ILE A 207 -9.62 -5.37 -6.33
C ILE A 207 -9.44 -4.01 -7.03
N CYS A 208 -10.10 -3.82 -8.18
CA CYS A 208 -10.20 -2.55 -8.89
C CYS A 208 -11.58 -1.93 -8.63
N ILE A 209 -11.60 -0.75 -8.06
CA ILE A 209 -12.83 -0.03 -7.73
C ILE A 209 -13.19 0.93 -8.85
N GLU A 210 -14.43 0.80 -9.35
CA GLU A 210 -14.99 1.70 -10.36
C GLU A 210 -16.26 2.33 -9.82
N SER A 211 -16.28 3.67 -9.73
CA SER A 211 -17.48 4.47 -9.46
C SER A 211 -17.38 5.85 -10.12
N GLU A 212 -18.36 6.70 -9.92
CA GLU A 212 -18.45 8.01 -10.60
C GLU A 212 -17.37 9.00 -10.11
N HIS A 213 -17.13 9.06 -8.79
CA HIS A 213 -16.27 10.09 -8.18
C HIS A 213 -15.06 9.52 -7.43
N TYR A 214 -15.05 8.23 -7.20
CA TYR A 214 -14.06 7.52 -6.39
C TYR A 214 -13.69 6.20 -7.07
N GLY A 215 -12.43 5.78 -7.00
CA GLY A 215 -12.02 4.47 -7.53
C GLY A 215 -10.52 4.30 -7.58
N THR A 216 -10.11 3.22 -8.22
CA THR A 216 -8.70 2.92 -8.45
C THR A 216 -8.13 3.90 -9.45
N ARG A 217 -7.10 4.66 -9.03
CA ARG A 217 -6.45 5.69 -9.83
C ARG A 217 -5.13 5.25 -10.44
N ALA A 218 -4.42 4.41 -9.73
CA ALA A 218 -3.14 3.86 -10.19
C ALA A 218 -2.95 2.45 -9.66
N SER A 219 -2.30 1.62 -10.47
CA SER A 219 -1.79 0.31 -10.11
C SER A 219 -0.27 0.36 -10.14
N SER A 220 0.39 -0.28 -9.17
CA SER A 220 1.84 -0.24 -9.02
C SER A 220 2.40 -1.62 -8.75
N ILE A 221 3.55 -1.93 -9.36
CA ILE A 221 4.36 -3.10 -9.05
C ILE A 221 5.68 -2.60 -8.47
N VAL A 222 6.07 -3.10 -7.30
CA VAL A 222 7.36 -2.83 -6.69
C VAL A 222 8.17 -4.12 -6.63
N ARG A 223 9.44 -4.04 -7.00
CA ARG A 223 10.43 -5.10 -6.85
C ARG A 223 11.65 -4.57 -6.11
N VAL A 224 12.08 -5.29 -5.09
CA VAL A 224 13.39 -5.08 -4.47
C VAL A 224 14.23 -6.29 -4.77
N HIS A 225 15.35 -6.07 -5.45
CA HIS A 225 16.28 -7.12 -5.86
C HIS A 225 17.36 -7.33 -4.80
N ALA A 226 17.91 -8.54 -4.78
CA ALA A 226 19.13 -8.81 -4.02
C ALA A 226 20.26 -7.88 -4.51
N GLY A 227 20.95 -7.22 -3.58
CA GLY A 227 21.91 -6.15 -3.88
C GLY A 227 21.30 -4.74 -3.77
N GLY A 228 20.06 -4.62 -3.29
CA GLY A 228 19.47 -3.35 -2.85
C GLY A 228 18.91 -2.47 -3.97
N LYS A 229 18.74 -2.98 -5.20
CA LYS A 229 18.05 -2.22 -6.24
C LYS A 229 16.53 -2.31 -6.05
N ALA A 230 15.86 -1.17 -5.88
CA ALA A 230 14.41 -1.09 -5.85
C ALA A 230 13.86 -0.48 -7.14
N GLU A 231 12.78 -1.04 -7.66
CA GLU A 231 12.08 -0.61 -8.87
C GLU A 231 10.59 -0.47 -8.58
N LEU A 232 9.98 0.57 -9.16
CA LEU A 232 8.53 0.80 -9.13
C LEU A 232 8.06 1.05 -10.56
N ASN A 233 7.07 0.25 -10.98
CA ASN A 233 6.38 0.41 -12.26
C ASN A 233 4.93 0.79 -11.96
N GLU A 234 4.47 1.94 -12.44
CA GLU A 234 3.10 2.45 -12.21
C GLU A 234 2.32 2.56 -13.51
N ARG A 235 1.05 2.17 -13.46
CA ARG A 235 0.06 2.45 -14.50
C ARG A 235 -1.03 3.34 -13.94
N VAL A 236 -1.18 4.51 -14.53
CA VAL A 236 -2.30 5.40 -14.25
C VAL A 236 -3.56 4.84 -14.89
N ILE A 237 -4.61 4.70 -14.11
CA ILE A 237 -5.92 4.20 -14.55
C ILE A 237 -6.84 5.39 -14.85
N ARG A 238 -6.80 6.43 -13.96
CA ARG A 238 -7.64 7.63 -14.15
C ARG A 238 -7.08 8.84 -13.40
#